data_7d8ac5657109599a793999581a3adcfe
#
_entry.id   7d8ac5657109599a793999581a3adcfe
#
_cell.length_a   1.000
_cell.length_b   1.000
_cell.length_c   1.000
_cell.angle_alpha   90.00
_cell.angle_beta   90.00
_cell.angle_gamma   90.00
#
_symmetry.space_group_name_H-M   'P 1'
#
loop_
_entity.id
_entity.type
_entity.pdbx_description
1 polymer ?
#
loop_
_entity_poly.entity_id
_entity_poly.type
_entity_poly.pdbx_seq_one_letter_code
_entity_poly.pdbx_strand_id
1 'polypeptide(L)'
;LLLCASVSVLAQEQPVVESRVKPILEIDGLLFRDLNANGELDPYEDWRLPIDERVDNLVSLMTLEEKAGQMVHPNITVPLDGVVQKEDIITQTQRGERLSYSPYTLIVDKHITNILNNGVAPPATFAAWSNALQEIAEGTRLGIPIVFSTDPRHGATLGAHVRGTQYFSQWPSREGQYGLAATRNLDLVREFGRVVAKEYRAVGLHMILGPQIDVTTDPRWGRNAGCWSEDAHLTAEMTVAFLDGAKVKDPKDEGILAMVKHWPGSGPHEDGGGYYLVYPGDNLDYHLIPFEAAFQAGATATMSYYSVMKDYDTVPISYSDFAVNQLLRDKLQFDGVVCTDWGVLGFAAYDDAAELDIAGRYAMCINAGVDQFGAQTDPEVIVQLVRDGVISEDRINESVKRILRQPFMLGLFENPYVDTMAAANILQSAEHQALGYQAQLESIVMLSNDGTLPFAEVRIDAETGAARKTRIFVSGMEPKIASLYGEIVDDPTEADIAIMRVAAVSGGGGMGDGGSDIKFPAETMALISAVAGTGVPTVVGIDISSSLVVLPEELFEQSAGTFVLFDVLDNALLDVVFGRFNPVGRLPFELPSSMEAVEAQLEDVPFDTVDPLFEYGFGLSY
;
A
#
# COMPACT_ATOMS: atom_id res chain seq x y z
N LEU A 1 -21.83 -45.96 35.55
CA LEU A 1 -21.17 -45.88 34.24
C LEU A 1 -20.70 -44.43 34.07
N LEU A 2 -19.42 -44.15 34.39
CA LEU A 2 -18.75 -42.91 34.02
C LEU A 2 -18.34 -43.06 32.56
N LEU A 3 -18.93 -42.24 31.66
CA LEU A 3 -18.37 -42.02 30.33
C LEU A 3 -17.14 -41.10 30.49
N CYS A 4 -15.93 -41.66 30.36
CA CYS A 4 -14.74 -40.88 30.04
C CYS A 4 -14.86 -40.44 28.60
N ALA A 5 -15.22 -39.18 28.36
CA ALA A 5 -15.03 -38.55 27.07
C ALA A 5 -13.52 -38.35 26.88
N SER A 6 -12.89 -39.20 26.08
CA SER A 6 -11.54 -38.95 25.57
C SER A 6 -11.64 -37.79 24.58
N VAL A 7 -11.23 -36.61 25.00
CA VAL A 7 -10.91 -35.52 24.09
C VAL A 7 -9.70 -36.00 23.30
N SER A 8 -9.91 -36.38 22.03
CA SER A 8 -8.80 -36.56 21.09
C SER A 8 -8.22 -35.17 20.85
N VAL A 9 -7.12 -34.85 21.52
CA VAL A 9 -6.24 -33.81 21.10
C VAL A 9 -5.74 -34.25 19.72
N LEU A 10 -6.26 -33.64 18.66
CA LEU A 10 -5.65 -33.77 17.34
C LEU A 10 -4.19 -33.36 17.53
N ALA A 11 -3.25 -34.28 17.32
CA ALA A 11 -1.84 -33.98 17.35
C ALA A 11 -1.62 -32.84 16.32
N GLN A 12 -1.17 -31.68 16.81
CA GLN A 12 -0.79 -30.60 15.90
C GLN A 12 0.31 -31.12 14.97
N GLU A 13 0.11 -30.97 13.68
CA GLU A 13 1.10 -31.34 12.68
C GLU A 13 2.32 -30.44 12.82
N GLN A 14 3.52 -31.03 12.86
CA GLN A 14 4.75 -30.27 13.01
C GLN A 14 4.92 -29.25 11.88
N PRO A 15 5.16 -27.96 12.20
CA PRO A 15 5.48 -26.96 11.18
C PRO A 15 6.87 -27.23 10.56
N VAL A 16 7.17 -26.57 9.46
CA VAL A 16 8.55 -26.54 8.94
C VAL A 16 9.41 -25.79 9.95
N VAL A 17 10.42 -26.48 10.51
CA VAL A 17 11.37 -25.89 11.47
C VAL A 17 12.72 -25.79 10.78
N GLU A 18 13.23 -24.56 10.63
CA GLU A 18 14.55 -24.29 10.06
C GLU A 18 15.36 -23.38 10.98
N SER A 19 16.60 -23.75 11.24
CA SER A 19 17.57 -22.98 12.01
C SER A 19 18.92 -23.00 11.32
N ARG A 20 19.60 -21.86 11.27
CA ARG A 20 20.92 -21.74 10.61
C ARG A 20 22.02 -21.33 11.57
N VAL A 21 21.67 -20.73 12.69
CA VAL A 21 22.63 -20.20 13.67
C VAL A 21 22.47 -20.87 15.03
N LYS A 22 21.22 -21.06 15.49
CA LYS A 22 20.91 -21.62 16.81
C LYS A 22 20.68 -23.14 16.72
N PRO A 23 20.81 -23.88 17.86
CA PRO A 23 20.51 -25.29 17.89
C PRO A 23 19.04 -25.64 17.60
N ILE A 24 18.81 -26.91 17.24
CA ILE A 24 17.48 -27.51 17.20
C ILE A 24 17.38 -28.52 18.34
N LEU A 25 16.31 -28.46 19.13
CA LEU A 25 15.95 -29.47 20.10
C LEU A 25 15.04 -30.52 19.45
N GLU A 26 15.27 -31.79 19.77
CA GLU A 26 14.37 -32.88 19.43
C GLU A 26 13.76 -33.43 20.72
N ILE A 27 12.44 -33.29 20.87
CA ILE A 27 11.69 -33.71 22.04
C ILE A 27 10.50 -34.55 21.59
N ASP A 28 10.42 -35.80 22.01
CA ASP A 28 9.37 -36.75 21.63
C ASP A 28 9.21 -36.93 20.11
N GLY A 29 10.30 -36.79 19.37
CA GLY A 29 10.34 -36.88 17.90
C GLY A 29 9.86 -35.61 17.18
N LEU A 30 9.63 -34.51 17.88
CA LEU A 30 9.29 -33.21 17.35
C LEU A 30 10.48 -32.25 17.43
N LEU A 31 10.59 -31.35 16.44
CA LEU A 31 11.69 -30.39 16.34
C LEU A 31 11.26 -29.01 16.83
N PHE A 32 12.15 -28.34 17.58
CA PHE A 32 11.99 -26.99 18.09
C PHE A 32 13.29 -26.21 17.91
N ARG A 33 13.21 -24.89 17.70
CA ARG A 33 14.40 -24.05 17.72
C ARG A 33 14.74 -23.66 19.16
N ASP A 34 15.99 -23.85 19.55
CA ASP A 34 16.54 -23.35 20.83
C ASP A 34 17.09 -21.94 20.61
N LEU A 35 16.18 -20.96 20.58
CA LEU A 35 16.48 -19.60 20.14
C LEU A 35 17.34 -18.80 21.12
N ASN A 36 17.32 -19.14 22.41
CA ASN A 36 18.21 -18.55 23.40
C ASN A 36 19.44 -19.41 23.70
N ALA A 37 19.54 -20.59 23.07
CA ALA A 37 20.63 -21.54 23.18
C ALA A 37 20.92 -21.99 24.64
N ASN A 38 19.86 -22.18 25.45
CA ASN A 38 20.00 -22.64 26.84
C ASN A 38 19.93 -24.18 26.98
N GLY A 39 19.52 -24.90 25.93
CA GLY A 39 19.39 -26.35 25.89
C GLY A 39 18.08 -26.88 26.50
N GLU A 40 17.14 -25.99 26.83
CA GLU A 40 15.80 -26.30 27.35
C GLU A 40 14.74 -25.75 26.38
N LEU A 41 13.55 -26.35 26.36
CA LEU A 41 12.45 -25.82 25.55
C LEU A 41 11.68 -24.80 26.36
N ASP A 42 11.89 -23.52 26.07
CA ASP A 42 11.13 -22.44 26.66
C ASP A 42 9.72 -22.32 26.06
N PRO A 43 8.72 -21.81 26.81
CA PRO A 43 7.37 -21.66 26.26
C PRO A 43 7.28 -20.86 24.97
N TYR A 44 8.11 -19.82 24.76
CA TYR A 44 8.08 -19.03 23.52
C TYR A 44 8.62 -19.81 22.29
N GLU A 45 9.38 -20.87 22.50
CA GLU A 45 9.94 -21.74 21.46
C GLU A 45 9.00 -22.92 21.13
N ASP A 46 8.05 -23.22 22.03
CA ASP A 46 7.12 -24.33 21.86
C ASP A 46 5.93 -23.92 20.96
N TRP A 47 6.01 -24.26 19.68
CA TRP A 47 4.98 -23.96 18.69
C TRP A 47 3.63 -24.64 18.96
N ARG A 48 3.53 -25.55 19.90
CA ARG A 48 2.29 -26.21 20.31
C ARG A 48 1.45 -25.33 21.26
N LEU A 49 2.06 -24.33 21.90
CA LEU A 49 1.38 -23.44 22.83
C LEU A 49 0.62 -22.32 22.11
N PRO A 50 -0.43 -21.78 22.71
CA PRO A 50 -1.12 -20.59 22.21
C PRO A 50 -0.16 -19.40 22.04
N ILE A 51 -0.39 -18.58 21.01
CA ILE A 51 0.47 -17.42 20.71
C ILE A 51 0.60 -16.50 21.92
N ASP A 52 -0.49 -16.22 22.63
CA ASP A 52 -0.44 -15.30 23.79
C ASP A 52 0.43 -15.84 24.94
N GLU A 53 0.44 -17.16 25.20
CA GLU A 53 1.34 -17.76 26.18
C GLU A 53 2.80 -17.63 25.76
N ARG A 54 3.09 -17.82 24.47
CA ARG A 54 4.42 -17.66 23.89
C ARG A 54 4.90 -16.21 23.99
N VAL A 55 4.04 -15.26 23.65
CA VAL A 55 4.31 -13.82 23.76
C VAL A 55 4.56 -13.41 25.22
N ASP A 56 3.72 -13.83 26.16
CA ASP A 56 3.87 -13.51 27.56
C ASP A 56 5.20 -14.02 28.14
N ASN A 57 5.58 -15.23 27.78
CA ASN A 57 6.88 -15.79 28.16
C ASN A 57 8.03 -14.98 27.57
N LEU A 58 8.03 -14.71 26.24
CA LEU A 58 9.07 -13.95 25.57
C LEU A 58 9.25 -12.56 26.19
N VAL A 59 8.16 -11.82 26.39
CA VAL A 59 8.19 -10.48 27.00
C VAL A 59 8.77 -10.52 28.42
N SER A 60 8.53 -11.58 29.19
CA SER A 60 9.09 -11.76 30.53
C SER A 60 10.61 -11.98 30.55
N LEU A 61 11.17 -12.48 29.45
CA LEU A 61 12.62 -12.72 29.27
C LEU A 61 13.36 -11.50 28.73
N MET A 62 12.65 -10.55 28.11
CA MET A 62 13.24 -9.38 27.46
C MET A 62 13.74 -8.34 28.46
N THR A 63 14.88 -7.71 28.15
CA THR A 63 15.33 -6.48 28.80
C THR A 63 14.52 -5.28 28.31
N LEU A 64 14.60 -4.17 29.04
CA LEU A 64 13.93 -2.92 28.61
C LEU A 64 14.44 -2.43 27.25
N GLU A 65 15.74 -2.58 26.97
CA GLU A 65 16.35 -2.21 25.69
C GLU A 65 15.79 -3.06 24.54
N GLU A 66 15.65 -4.36 24.74
CA GLU A 66 15.05 -5.26 23.76
C GLU A 66 13.57 -4.94 23.51
N LYS A 67 12.83 -4.58 24.56
CA LYS A 67 11.44 -4.12 24.44
C LYS A 67 11.32 -2.82 23.65
N ALA A 68 12.14 -1.83 23.97
CA ALA A 68 12.16 -0.54 23.29
C ALA A 68 12.55 -0.68 21.79
N GLY A 69 13.46 -1.60 21.47
CA GLY A 69 13.84 -1.92 20.10
C GLY A 69 12.66 -2.41 19.23
N GLN A 70 11.67 -3.11 19.83
CA GLN A 70 10.48 -3.53 19.09
C GLN A 70 9.57 -2.35 18.70
N MET A 71 9.60 -1.26 19.46
CA MET A 71 8.71 -0.12 19.28
C MET A 71 9.16 0.86 18.18
N VAL A 72 10.31 0.67 17.55
CA VAL A 72 10.79 1.50 16.44
C VAL A 72 10.83 0.71 15.13
N HIS A 73 10.53 1.38 14.01
CA HIS A 73 10.35 0.76 12.70
C HIS A 73 11.11 1.56 11.61
N PRO A 74 12.45 1.41 11.53
CA PRO A 74 13.28 2.15 10.60
C PRO A 74 13.15 1.66 9.16
N ASN A 75 13.73 2.47 8.25
CA ASN A 75 13.91 2.11 6.85
C ASN A 75 15.26 1.44 6.63
N ILE A 76 15.25 0.42 5.79
CA ILE A 76 16.45 -0.18 5.21
C ILE A 76 16.25 -0.39 3.72
N THR A 77 17.33 -0.46 2.96
CA THR A 77 17.27 -0.67 1.52
C THR A 77 18.07 -1.90 1.14
N VAL A 78 17.41 -2.90 0.52
CA VAL A 78 18.15 -4.00 -0.11
C VAL A 78 18.98 -3.44 -1.26
N PRO A 79 20.31 -3.65 -1.27
CA PRO A 79 21.14 -3.20 -2.39
C PRO A 79 20.98 -4.15 -3.60
N LEU A 80 21.22 -3.62 -4.81
CA LEU A 80 21.08 -4.39 -6.05
C LEU A 80 21.95 -5.66 -6.11
N ASP A 81 23.11 -5.64 -5.44
CA ASP A 81 24.04 -6.77 -5.35
C ASP A 81 23.75 -7.70 -4.15
N GLY A 82 22.79 -7.36 -3.30
CA GLY A 82 22.41 -8.14 -2.12
C GLY A 82 23.46 -8.20 -1.01
N VAL A 83 24.48 -7.35 -1.06
CA VAL A 83 25.54 -7.33 -0.04
C VAL A 83 25.05 -6.68 1.24
N VAL A 84 25.07 -7.40 2.36
CA VAL A 84 24.70 -6.85 3.66
C VAL A 84 25.77 -5.87 4.13
N GLN A 85 25.37 -4.62 4.33
CA GLN A 85 26.24 -3.59 4.88
C GLN A 85 26.59 -3.92 6.35
N LYS A 86 27.88 -3.90 6.68
CA LYS A 86 28.37 -4.25 8.02
C LYS A 86 28.63 -3.06 8.93
N GLU A 87 28.88 -1.90 8.35
CA GLU A 87 29.29 -0.69 9.07
C GLU A 87 28.28 0.43 8.82
N ASP A 88 28.14 1.30 9.81
CA ASP A 88 27.33 2.52 9.67
C ASP A 88 27.96 3.48 8.67
N ILE A 89 27.15 4.19 7.90
CA ILE A 89 27.61 5.13 6.88
C ILE A 89 27.19 6.55 7.27
N ILE A 90 28.16 7.47 7.30
CA ILE A 90 27.91 8.89 7.41
C ILE A 90 27.96 9.49 6.00
N THR A 91 26.84 10.04 5.54
CA THR A 91 26.72 10.69 4.24
C THR A 91 26.57 12.19 4.42
N GLN A 92 27.38 12.97 3.70
CA GLN A 92 27.23 14.41 3.63
C GLN A 92 26.06 14.76 2.71
N THR A 93 25.09 15.50 3.21
CA THR A 93 23.94 15.99 2.44
C THR A 93 23.92 17.51 2.43
N GLN A 94 23.08 18.11 1.59
CA GLN A 94 22.86 19.56 1.59
C GLN A 94 22.29 20.09 2.94
N ARG A 95 21.70 19.20 3.75
CA ARG A 95 21.13 19.50 5.07
C ARG A 95 22.06 19.15 6.24
N GLY A 96 23.31 18.72 5.96
CA GLY A 96 24.30 18.29 6.95
C GLY A 96 24.64 16.80 6.86
N GLU A 97 25.28 16.29 7.90
CA GLU A 97 25.62 14.88 8.02
C GLU A 97 24.35 14.04 8.28
N ARG A 98 24.23 12.94 7.56
CA ARG A 98 23.19 11.93 7.78
C ARG A 98 23.86 10.59 8.12
N LEU A 99 23.56 10.07 9.31
CA LEU A 99 23.95 8.73 9.73
C LEU A 99 22.93 7.72 9.21
N SER A 100 23.40 6.69 8.52
CA SER A 100 22.64 5.51 8.13
C SER A 100 23.22 4.31 8.85
N TYR A 101 22.45 3.75 9.78
CA TYR A 101 22.86 2.56 10.52
C TYR A 101 22.93 1.32 9.62
N SER A 102 23.92 0.48 9.89
CA SER A 102 24.00 -0.84 9.28
C SER A 102 22.87 -1.76 9.78
N PRO A 103 22.48 -2.79 9.01
CA PRO A 103 21.58 -3.81 9.52
C PRO A 103 22.07 -4.43 10.82
N TYR A 104 23.37 -4.62 10.97
CA TYR A 104 23.96 -5.17 12.18
C TYR A 104 23.71 -4.27 13.39
N THR A 105 24.00 -2.97 13.30
CA THR A 105 23.73 -2.00 14.37
C THR A 105 22.25 -1.97 14.74
N LEU A 106 21.34 -1.97 13.74
CA LEU A 106 19.90 -1.95 14.01
C LEU A 106 19.45 -3.22 14.76
N ILE A 107 19.86 -4.40 14.29
CA ILE A 107 19.37 -5.69 14.79
C ILE A 107 20.06 -6.07 16.11
N VAL A 108 21.39 -5.95 16.19
CA VAL A 108 22.17 -6.46 17.32
C VAL A 108 22.29 -5.43 18.42
N ASP A 109 22.68 -4.20 18.09
CA ASP A 109 22.99 -3.19 19.10
C ASP A 109 21.73 -2.45 19.58
N LYS A 110 20.74 -2.26 18.68
CA LYS A 110 19.49 -1.56 18.97
C LYS A 110 18.26 -2.46 19.10
N HIS A 111 18.43 -3.77 18.94
CA HIS A 111 17.39 -4.81 19.11
C HIS A 111 16.12 -4.61 18.26
N ILE A 112 16.27 -4.00 17.08
CA ILE A 112 15.17 -3.67 16.18
C ILE A 112 14.89 -4.87 15.27
N THR A 113 13.63 -5.34 15.26
CA THR A 113 13.19 -6.47 14.43
C THR A 113 11.99 -6.16 13.53
N ASN A 114 11.52 -4.90 13.51
CA ASN A 114 10.51 -4.43 12.56
C ASN A 114 11.17 -3.43 11.61
N ILE A 115 11.21 -3.74 10.31
CA ILE A 115 12.03 -2.98 9.36
C ILE A 115 11.28 -2.79 8.05
N LEU A 116 11.14 -1.53 7.60
CA LEU A 116 10.64 -1.21 6.28
C LEU A 116 11.75 -1.37 5.24
N ASN A 117 11.54 -2.22 4.24
CA ASN A 117 12.43 -2.36 3.11
C ASN A 117 11.86 -1.65 1.86
N ASN A 118 12.51 -0.59 1.45
CA ASN A 118 12.17 0.20 0.26
C ASN A 118 13.08 -0.10 -0.95
N GLY A 119 14.00 -1.06 -0.82
CA GLY A 119 14.96 -1.38 -1.87
C GLY A 119 14.38 -2.24 -2.98
N VAL A 120 15.15 -2.33 -4.06
CA VAL A 120 14.84 -3.08 -5.26
C VAL A 120 16.02 -3.98 -5.60
N ALA A 121 15.78 -5.28 -5.75
CA ALA A 121 16.80 -6.23 -6.20
C ALA A 121 16.13 -7.38 -6.98
N PRO A 122 16.89 -8.12 -7.81
CA PRO A 122 16.39 -9.35 -8.42
C PRO A 122 15.85 -10.33 -7.35
N PRO A 123 14.77 -11.09 -7.63
CA PRO A 123 14.08 -11.89 -6.60
C PRO A 123 14.97 -12.82 -5.77
N ALA A 124 15.85 -13.56 -6.42
CA ALA A 124 16.79 -14.46 -5.72
C ALA A 124 17.79 -13.69 -4.83
N THR A 125 18.25 -12.52 -5.29
CA THR A 125 19.15 -11.63 -4.53
C THR A 125 18.42 -11.04 -3.31
N PHE A 126 17.18 -10.62 -3.50
CA PHE A 126 16.34 -10.09 -2.42
C PHE A 126 16.11 -11.17 -1.34
N ALA A 127 15.66 -12.36 -1.74
CA ALA A 127 15.44 -13.49 -0.85
C ALA A 127 16.72 -13.88 -0.07
N ALA A 128 17.87 -13.93 -0.75
CA ALA A 128 19.16 -14.23 -0.11
C ALA A 128 19.56 -13.16 0.92
N TRP A 129 19.34 -11.88 0.59
CA TRP A 129 19.61 -10.77 1.50
C TRP A 129 18.66 -10.80 2.72
N SER A 130 17.37 -11.09 2.53
CA SER A 130 16.40 -11.24 3.62
C SER A 130 16.83 -12.37 4.56
N ASN A 131 17.23 -13.53 4.00
CA ASN A 131 17.75 -14.66 4.78
C ASN A 131 19.00 -14.29 5.60
N ALA A 132 19.94 -13.54 5.00
CA ALA A 132 21.15 -13.12 5.72
C ALA A 132 20.84 -12.21 6.91
N LEU A 133 19.82 -11.36 6.83
CA LEU A 133 19.39 -10.54 7.97
C LEU A 133 18.66 -11.38 9.03
N GLN A 134 17.86 -12.37 8.63
CA GLN A 134 17.27 -13.32 9.57
C GLN A 134 18.35 -14.15 10.31
N GLU A 135 19.45 -14.50 9.67
CA GLU A 135 20.60 -15.15 10.35
C GLU A 135 21.24 -14.25 11.41
N ILE A 136 21.36 -12.93 11.14
CA ILE A 136 21.83 -11.96 12.14
C ILE A 136 20.86 -11.90 13.32
N ALA A 137 19.55 -11.82 13.07
CA ALA A 137 18.53 -11.78 14.11
C ALA A 137 18.48 -13.08 14.93
N GLU A 138 18.56 -14.23 14.29
CA GLU A 138 18.65 -15.53 14.96
C GLU A 138 19.88 -15.61 15.88
N GLY A 139 20.99 -14.96 15.50
CA GLY A 139 22.22 -14.89 16.31
C GLY A 139 22.09 -14.05 17.59
N THR A 140 21.05 -13.26 17.77
CA THR A 140 20.85 -12.45 18.98
C THR A 140 20.46 -13.29 20.21
N ARG A 141 20.37 -12.66 21.38
CA ARG A 141 20.15 -13.36 22.65
C ARG A 141 18.87 -14.20 22.69
N LEU A 142 17.77 -13.67 22.17
CA LEU A 142 16.46 -14.34 22.13
C LEU A 142 16.04 -14.81 20.73
N GLY A 143 16.84 -14.56 19.72
CA GLY A 143 16.59 -15.01 18.35
C GLY A 143 15.28 -14.51 17.73
N ILE A 144 14.82 -13.32 18.13
CA ILE A 144 13.55 -12.73 17.64
C ILE A 144 13.67 -12.46 16.13
N PRO A 145 12.81 -13.05 15.29
CA PRO A 145 12.90 -12.88 13.84
C PRO A 145 12.46 -11.49 13.38
N ILE A 146 12.95 -11.07 12.22
CA ILE A 146 12.61 -9.77 11.62
C ILE A 146 11.28 -9.88 10.89
N VAL A 147 10.38 -8.93 11.13
CA VAL A 147 9.21 -8.63 10.30
C VAL A 147 9.59 -7.54 9.30
N PHE A 148 9.76 -7.91 8.02
CA PHE A 148 9.98 -6.94 6.97
C PHE A 148 8.66 -6.42 6.43
N SER A 149 8.46 -5.10 6.50
CA SER A 149 7.36 -4.41 5.85
C SER A 149 7.81 -3.78 4.53
N THR A 150 6.84 -3.40 3.71
CA THR A 150 7.07 -2.64 2.48
C THR A 150 5.81 -1.85 2.10
N ASP A 151 6.01 -0.71 1.43
CA ASP A 151 4.92 -0.08 0.70
C ASP A 151 4.48 -0.95 -0.50
N PRO A 152 3.28 -0.72 -1.08
CA PRO A 152 2.78 -1.46 -2.24
C PRO A 152 3.78 -1.51 -3.40
N ARG A 153 3.90 -2.68 -4.07
CA ARG A 153 4.88 -2.92 -5.14
C ARG A 153 4.28 -3.36 -6.48
N HIS A 154 2.98 -3.53 -6.55
CA HIS A 154 2.29 -4.14 -7.69
C HIS A 154 1.68 -3.11 -8.65
N GLY A 155 2.46 -2.16 -9.14
CA GLY A 155 2.01 -1.21 -10.17
C GLY A 155 2.29 -1.71 -11.60
N ALA A 156 1.54 -1.23 -12.58
CA ALA A 156 1.75 -1.58 -13.98
C ALA A 156 2.85 -0.74 -14.61
N THR A 157 2.96 0.55 -14.29
CA THR A 157 3.97 1.43 -14.87
C THR A 157 5.16 1.64 -13.93
N LEU A 158 6.34 1.79 -14.52
CA LEU A 158 7.55 2.12 -13.78
C LEU A 158 7.58 3.63 -13.50
N GLY A 159 7.49 4.00 -12.24
CA GLY A 159 7.55 5.40 -11.81
C GLY A 159 8.51 5.61 -10.63
N ALA A 160 8.91 6.86 -10.39
CA ALA A 160 9.85 7.22 -9.33
C ALA A 160 9.38 6.84 -7.91
N HIS A 161 8.07 6.64 -7.74
CA HIS A 161 7.46 6.29 -6.46
C HIS A 161 7.12 4.81 -6.34
N VAL A 162 7.24 4.02 -7.40
CA VAL A 162 6.87 2.59 -7.41
C VAL A 162 8.12 1.75 -7.12
N ARG A 163 8.19 1.24 -5.91
CA ARG A 163 9.39 0.62 -5.33
C ARG A 163 9.56 -0.82 -5.77
N GLY A 164 10.04 -1.02 -7.01
CA GLY A 164 10.45 -2.34 -7.48
C GLY A 164 9.40 -3.12 -8.25
N THR A 165 8.42 -2.43 -8.84
CA THR A 165 7.39 -3.04 -9.71
C THR A 165 7.96 -3.87 -10.86
N GLN A 166 9.16 -3.58 -11.33
CA GLN A 166 9.81 -4.38 -12.38
C GLN A 166 10.01 -5.86 -12.02
N TYR A 167 9.92 -6.22 -10.75
CA TYR A 167 10.11 -7.60 -10.28
C TYR A 167 8.83 -8.25 -9.74
N PHE A 168 7.75 -7.47 -9.55
CA PHE A 168 6.45 -7.96 -9.09
C PHE A 168 5.45 -7.97 -10.23
N SER A 169 4.36 -8.72 -10.11
CA SER A 169 3.31 -8.73 -11.11
C SER A 169 2.63 -7.37 -11.23
N GLN A 170 2.18 -7.03 -12.45
CA GLN A 170 1.73 -5.70 -12.80
C GLN A 170 0.20 -5.60 -12.76
N TRP A 171 -0.30 -4.74 -11.86
CA TRP A 171 -1.72 -4.51 -11.60
C TRP A 171 -2.09 -3.04 -11.77
N PRO A 172 -3.38 -2.67 -11.97
CA PRO A 172 -3.81 -1.28 -12.07
C PRO A 172 -3.82 -0.63 -10.66
N SER A 173 -2.63 -0.51 -10.07
CA SER A 173 -2.44 -0.16 -8.67
C SER A 173 -1.07 0.51 -8.47
N ARG A 174 -0.99 1.81 -8.69
CA ARG A 174 0.23 2.59 -8.42
C ARG A 174 0.19 3.21 -7.01
N GLU A 175 0.59 2.49 -5.98
CA GLU A 175 0.33 2.87 -4.58
C GLU A 175 -1.18 3.00 -4.28
N GLY A 176 -2.06 2.77 -5.26
CA GLY A 176 -3.46 3.09 -5.24
C GLY A 176 -4.35 2.02 -5.80
N GLN A 177 -5.59 2.13 -5.39
CA GLN A 177 -6.57 1.07 -5.53
C GLN A 177 -7.73 1.47 -6.47
N TYR A 178 -7.75 2.70 -7.00
CA TYR A 178 -8.82 3.16 -7.89
C TYR A 178 -9.05 2.23 -9.09
N GLY A 179 -7.96 1.74 -9.71
CA GLY A 179 -8.08 0.83 -10.82
C GLY A 179 -8.77 -0.48 -10.44
N LEU A 180 -8.39 -1.07 -9.32
CA LEU A 180 -9.04 -2.29 -8.82
C LEU A 180 -10.50 -2.02 -8.41
N ALA A 181 -10.79 -0.87 -7.79
CA ALA A 181 -12.16 -0.49 -7.43
C ALA A 181 -13.04 -0.26 -8.67
N ALA A 182 -12.47 0.29 -9.76
CA ALA A 182 -13.17 0.48 -11.03
C ALA A 182 -13.63 -0.84 -11.66
N THR A 183 -12.96 -1.97 -11.37
CA THR A 183 -13.40 -3.29 -11.85
C THR A 183 -14.71 -3.77 -11.24
N ARG A 184 -15.06 -3.32 -10.02
CA ARG A 184 -16.18 -3.82 -9.20
C ARG A 184 -16.12 -5.35 -8.98
N ASN A 185 -14.97 -5.98 -9.15
CA ASN A 185 -14.76 -7.42 -9.13
C ASN A 185 -14.06 -7.86 -7.83
N LEU A 186 -14.85 -8.16 -6.79
CA LEU A 186 -14.33 -8.58 -5.47
C LEU A 186 -13.52 -9.89 -5.53
N ASP A 187 -13.84 -10.80 -6.44
CA ASP A 187 -13.08 -12.05 -6.59
C ASP A 187 -11.68 -11.75 -7.16
N LEU A 188 -11.59 -10.83 -8.12
CA LEU A 188 -10.31 -10.39 -8.67
C LEU A 188 -9.45 -9.65 -7.62
N VAL A 189 -10.08 -8.84 -6.76
CA VAL A 189 -9.40 -8.18 -5.64
C VAL A 189 -8.91 -9.18 -4.59
N ARG A 190 -9.67 -10.25 -4.34
CA ARG A 190 -9.22 -11.34 -3.45
C ARG A 190 -8.01 -12.07 -4.05
N GLU A 191 -8.03 -12.36 -5.36
CA GLU A 191 -6.87 -12.93 -6.06
C GLU A 191 -5.66 -11.98 -6.04
N PHE A 192 -5.87 -10.66 -6.17
CA PHE A 192 -4.82 -9.68 -5.99
C PHE A 192 -4.16 -9.81 -4.61
N GLY A 193 -4.95 -9.85 -3.54
CA GLY A 193 -4.43 -10.07 -2.18
C GLY A 193 -3.62 -11.36 -2.05
N ARG A 194 -4.09 -12.47 -2.64
CA ARG A 194 -3.39 -13.76 -2.66
C ARG A 194 -2.05 -13.66 -3.40
N VAL A 195 -2.01 -12.98 -4.55
CA VAL A 195 -0.79 -12.79 -5.33
C VAL A 195 0.21 -11.92 -4.59
N VAL A 196 -0.25 -10.81 -4.01
CA VAL A 196 0.60 -9.93 -3.18
C VAL A 196 1.26 -10.72 -2.05
N ALA A 197 0.48 -11.50 -1.29
CA ALA A 197 1.00 -12.32 -0.21
C ALA A 197 2.07 -13.31 -0.69
N LYS A 198 1.76 -14.06 -1.75
CA LYS A 198 2.65 -15.08 -2.29
C LYS A 198 3.96 -14.50 -2.83
N GLU A 199 3.91 -13.38 -3.56
CA GLU A 199 5.10 -12.73 -4.09
C GLU A 199 5.93 -12.07 -2.98
N TYR A 200 5.29 -11.48 -1.95
CA TYR A 200 6.00 -10.90 -0.82
C TYR A 200 6.71 -11.97 0.01
N ARG A 201 5.98 -13.03 0.41
CA ARG A 201 6.57 -14.13 1.19
C ARG A 201 7.75 -14.79 0.46
N ALA A 202 7.70 -14.91 -0.86
CA ALA A 202 8.76 -15.51 -1.65
C ALA A 202 10.12 -14.78 -1.52
N VAL A 203 10.13 -13.48 -1.22
CA VAL A 203 11.35 -12.69 -1.01
C VAL A 203 11.59 -12.32 0.45
N GLY A 204 10.79 -12.85 1.38
CA GLY A 204 10.93 -12.59 2.81
C GLY A 204 10.31 -11.26 3.26
N LEU A 205 9.35 -10.71 2.52
CA LEU A 205 8.48 -9.62 2.98
C LEU A 205 7.27 -10.20 3.70
N HIS A 206 6.86 -9.58 4.81
CA HIS A 206 5.90 -10.12 5.75
C HIS A 206 4.68 -9.24 5.98
N MET A 207 4.79 -7.93 5.68
CA MET A 207 3.75 -6.94 5.93
C MET A 207 3.67 -5.95 4.78
N ILE A 208 2.44 -5.65 4.32
CA ILE A 208 2.17 -4.50 3.46
C ILE A 208 1.79 -3.29 4.32
N LEU A 209 2.40 -2.12 4.06
CA LEU A 209 1.95 -0.83 4.59
C LEU A 209 0.78 -0.34 3.74
N GLY A 210 -0.36 -0.94 3.99
CA GLY A 210 -1.57 -0.80 3.23
C GLY A 210 -2.58 -1.92 3.51
N PRO A 211 -3.69 -1.96 2.73
CA PRO A 211 -4.10 -0.98 1.71
C PRO A 211 -4.38 0.40 2.30
N GLN A 212 -4.33 1.44 1.44
CA GLN A 212 -4.82 2.76 1.79
C GLN A 212 -6.34 2.75 1.68
N ILE A 213 -7.04 2.94 2.81
CA ILE A 213 -8.50 2.78 2.92
C ILE A 213 -9.21 4.08 3.32
N ASP A 214 -8.52 5.21 3.07
CA ASP A 214 -9.12 6.53 3.20
C ASP A 214 -10.30 6.66 2.22
N VAL A 215 -11.36 7.36 2.63
CA VAL A 215 -12.51 7.66 1.75
C VAL A 215 -12.26 9.00 1.08
N THR A 216 -12.24 9.05 -0.25
CA THR A 216 -11.77 10.19 -1.04
C THR A 216 -12.88 11.19 -1.33
N THR A 217 -13.36 11.86 -0.31
CA THR A 217 -14.46 12.82 -0.40
C THR A 217 -14.04 14.19 -0.96
N ASP A 218 -12.78 14.62 -0.76
CA ASP A 218 -12.27 15.83 -1.41
C ASP A 218 -11.51 15.49 -2.70
N PRO A 219 -11.99 15.91 -3.89
CA PRO A 219 -11.34 15.63 -5.16
C PRO A 219 -9.96 16.26 -5.33
N ARG A 220 -9.62 17.28 -4.53
CA ARG A 220 -8.35 18.01 -4.57
C ARG A 220 -7.21 17.26 -3.88
N TRP A 221 -7.53 16.33 -2.98
CA TRP A 221 -6.49 15.65 -2.21
C TRP A 221 -5.52 14.86 -3.10
N GLY A 222 -4.24 15.17 -2.99
CA GLY A 222 -3.19 14.63 -3.88
C GLY A 222 -2.91 13.12 -3.74
N ARG A 223 -3.53 12.43 -2.75
CA ARG A 223 -3.38 10.98 -2.53
C ARG A 223 -4.64 10.18 -2.87
N ASN A 224 -5.63 10.79 -3.51
CA ASN A 224 -6.88 10.13 -3.89
C ASN A 224 -6.65 8.85 -4.70
N ALA A 225 -5.75 8.87 -5.68
CA ALA A 225 -5.46 7.70 -6.49
C ALA A 225 -4.91 6.51 -5.68
N GLY A 226 -4.41 6.74 -4.46
CA GLY A 226 -3.98 5.73 -3.51
C GLY A 226 -5.12 4.93 -2.87
N CYS A 227 -6.36 5.38 -2.98
CA CYS A 227 -7.53 4.87 -2.29
C CYS A 227 -8.44 4.03 -3.18
N TRP A 228 -9.49 3.42 -2.60
CA TRP A 228 -10.46 2.64 -3.36
C TRP A 228 -11.56 3.50 -3.99
N SER A 229 -12.16 4.41 -3.22
CA SER A 229 -13.37 5.13 -3.63
C SER A 229 -13.72 6.30 -2.70
N GLU A 230 -14.62 7.15 -3.14
CA GLU A 230 -15.37 8.08 -2.26
C GLU A 230 -16.55 7.38 -1.54
N ASP A 231 -16.93 6.16 -1.99
CA ASP A 231 -17.91 5.32 -1.31
C ASP A 231 -17.23 4.50 -0.21
N ALA A 232 -17.56 4.79 1.05
CA ALA A 232 -17.02 4.07 2.20
C ALA A 232 -17.41 2.58 2.21
N HIS A 233 -18.58 2.23 1.70
CA HIS A 233 -19.04 0.84 1.64
C HIS A 233 -18.28 0.06 0.57
N LEU A 234 -18.09 0.62 -0.63
CA LEU A 234 -17.24 0.00 -1.65
C LEU A 234 -15.81 -0.13 -1.14
N THR A 235 -15.26 0.91 -0.49
CA THR A 235 -13.93 0.88 0.12
C THR A 235 -13.82 -0.26 1.15
N ALA A 236 -14.85 -0.47 1.98
CA ALA A 236 -14.91 -1.56 2.93
C ALA A 236 -14.95 -2.94 2.24
N GLU A 237 -15.82 -3.13 1.24
CA GLU A 237 -15.95 -4.39 0.49
C GLU A 237 -14.64 -4.77 -0.21
N MET A 238 -14.00 -3.83 -0.91
CA MET A 238 -12.71 -4.03 -1.58
C MET A 238 -11.60 -4.36 -0.59
N THR A 239 -11.56 -3.66 0.54
CA THR A 239 -10.58 -3.91 1.62
C THR A 239 -10.74 -5.31 2.21
N VAL A 240 -11.98 -5.72 2.51
CA VAL A 240 -12.27 -7.07 3.03
C VAL A 240 -11.86 -8.14 2.00
N ALA A 241 -12.18 -7.93 0.73
CA ALA A 241 -11.79 -8.86 -0.33
C ALA A 241 -10.26 -9.00 -0.44
N PHE A 242 -9.53 -7.89 -0.42
CA PHE A 242 -8.06 -7.90 -0.40
C PHE A 242 -7.50 -8.65 0.82
N LEU A 243 -7.98 -8.33 2.02
CA LEU A 243 -7.55 -8.97 3.26
C LEU A 243 -7.85 -10.48 3.26
N ASP A 244 -9.00 -10.90 2.73
CA ASP A 244 -9.34 -12.33 2.62
C ASP A 244 -8.36 -13.12 1.75
N GLY A 245 -7.80 -12.48 0.71
CA GLY A 245 -6.76 -13.06 -0.11
C GLY A 245 -5.38 -13.05 0.54
N ALA A 246 -5.06 -11.96 1.25
CA ALA A 246 -3.69 -11.67 1.70
C ALA A 246 -3.37 -12.17 3.10
N LYS A 247 -4.35 -12.22 4.03
CA LYS A 247 -4.12 -12.47 5.46
C LYS A 247 -3.61 -13.87 5.78
N VAL A 248 -2.83 -13.94 6.84
CA VAL A 248 -2.45 -15.20 7.49
C VAL A 248 -3.70 -15.81 8.16
N LYS A 249 -4.03 -17.05 7.79
CA LYS A 249 -5.12 -17.83 8.40
C LYS A 249 -4.60 -18.87 9.40
N ASP A 250 -3.42 -19.38 9.12
CA ASP A 250 -2.67 -20.32 9.95
C ASP A 250 -1.18 -19.95 9.83
N PRO A 251 -0.34 -20.08 10.87
CA PRO A 251 1.11 -19.84 10.78
C PRO A 251 1.84 -20.64 9.70
N LYS A 252 1.23 -21.69 9.17
CA LYS A 252 1.72 -22.47 8.04
C LYS A 252 1.38 -21.88 6.67
N ASP A 253 0.48 -20.90 6.63
CA ASP A 253 0.05 -20.26 5.38
C ASP A 253 1.07 -19.21 4.91
N GLU A 254 1.13 -19.00 3.61
CA GLU A 254 1.96 -17.95 2.98
C GLU A 254 1.29 -16.55 3.02
N GLY A 255 0.43 -16.29 4.01
CA GLY A 255 -0.22 -14.99 4.18
C GLY A 255 0.74 -13.92 4.70
N ILE A 256 0.32 -12.66 4.59
CA ILE A 256 1.03 -11.48 5.11
C ILE A 256 0.16 -10.70 6.09
N LEU A 257 0.79 -9.81 6.82
CA LEU A 257 0.12 -8.81 7.65
C LEU A 257 -0.23 -7.58 6.82
N ALA A 258 -1.30 -6.89 7.19
CA ALA A 258 -1.70 -5.61 6.63
C ALA A 258 -1.70 -4.53 7.71
N MET A 259 -1.05 -3.40 7.41
CA MET A 259 -1.12 -2.17 8.19
C MET A 259 -1.97 -1.18 7.42
N VAL A 260 -3.29 -1.25 7.63
CA VAL A 260 -4.24 -0.38 6.92
C VAL A 260 -4.00 1.09 7.26
N LYS A 261 -4.22 1.99 6.29
CA LYS A 261 -3.88 3.40 6.42
C LYS A 261 -4.86 4.31 5.68
N HIS A 262 -4.98 5.58 6.12
CA HIS A 262 -4.33 6.22 7.26
C HIS A 262 -5.39 6.54 8.31
N TRP A 263 -5.27 6.00 9.49
CA TRP A 263 -6.21 6.22 10.58
C TRP A 263 -6.34 7.71 10.96
N PRO A 264 -7.56 8.25 11.17
CA PRO A 264 -8.91 7.66 11.05
C PRO A 264 -9.60 7.88 9.68
N GLY A 265 -8.86 8.10 8.63
CA GLY A 265 -9.35 8.44 7.28
C GLY A 265 -8.91 9.85 6.90
N SER A 266 -8.07 9.94 5.86
CA SER A 266 -7.40 11.19 5.47
C SER A 266 -8.02 11.87 4.25
N GLY A 267 -9.25 11.46 3.85
CA GLY A 267 -9.95 12.07 2.72
C GLY A 267 -10.29 13.55 2.93
N PRO A 268 -10.87 13.94 4.09
CA PRO A 268 -11.44 15.28 4.28
C PRO A 268 -10.38 16.31 4.71
N HIS A 269 -9.42 16.58 3.83
CA HIS A 269 -8.42 17.62 4.06
C HIS A 269 -9.01 19.02 3.85
N GLU A 270 -8.70 19.95 4.76
CA GLU A 270 -9.02 21.36 4.58
C GLU A 270 -8.41 21.87 3.27
N ASP A 271 -9.23 22.38 2.37
CA ASP A 271 -8.84 22.85 1.03
C ASP A 271 -8.04 21.81 0.18
N GLY A 272 -8.27 20.52 0.44
CA GLY A 272 -7.66 19.42 -0.31
C GLY A 272 -6.19 19.12 -0.02
N GLY A 273 -5.55 19.80 0.93
CA GLY A 273 -4.12 19.57 1.16
C GLY A 273 -3.51 20.19 2.41
N GLY A 274 -4.32 20.74 3.28
CA GLY A 274 -3.90 21.32 4.54
C GLY A 274 -3.38 20.29 5.56
N TYR A 275 -2.89 20.78 6.70
CA TYR A 275 -2.50 19.93 7.83
C TYR A 275 -3.70 19.43 8.65
N TYR A 276 -4.89 19.92 8.34
CA TYR A 276 -6.10 19.69 9.11
C TYR A 276 -7.06 18.78 8.35
N LEU A 277 -7.62 17.81 9.07
CA LEU A 277 -8.84 17.11 8.64
C LEU A 277 -10.04 17.88 9.20
N VAL A 278 -11.02 18.13 8.37
CA VAL A 278 -12.22 18.91 8.70
C VAL A 278 -13.48 18.11 8.39
N TYR A 279 -14.50 18.29 9.21
CA TYR A 279 -15.75 17.54 9.09
C TYR A 279 -16.96 18.49 9.09
N PRO A 280 -17.06 19.41 8.09
CA PRO A 280 -18.17 20.38 8.03
C PRO A 280 -19.55 19.74 7.85
N GLY A 281 -19.61 18.51 7.33
CA GLY A 281 -20.83 17.72 7.21
C GLY A 281 -21.14 16.85 8.43
N ASP A 282 -20.34 16.93 9.52
CA ASP A 282 -20.44 16.06 10.72
C ASP A 282 -20.40 14.57 10.38
N ASN A 283 -19.55 14.18 9.42
CA ASN A 283 -19.57 12.86 8.77
C ASN A 283 -18.37 11.95 9.13
N LEU A 284 -17.71 12.18 10.27
CA LEU A 284 -16.58 11.38 10.73
C LEU A 284 -16.88 9.86 10.71
N ASP A 285 -18.07 9.45 11.17
CA ASP A 285 -18.45 8.04 11.25
C ASP A 285 -18.45 7.33 9.89
N TYR A 286 -18.72 8.05 8.79
CA TYR A 286 -18.64 7.52 7.44
C TYR A 286 -17.22 7.14 7.06
N HIS A 287 -16.23 7.94 7.46
CA HIS A 287 -14.81 7.67 7.22
C HIS A 287 -14.27 6.50 8.05
N LEU A 288 -14.94 6.12 9.13
CA LEU A 288 -14.57 4.97 9.96
C LEU A 288 -15.04 3.63 9.41
N ILE A 289 -16.05 3.59 8.54
CA ILE A 289 -16.64 2.35 7.98
C ILE A 289 -15.57 1.40 7.41
N PRO A 290 -14.61 1.84 6.56
CA PRO A 290 -13.60 0.95 6.02
C PRO A 290 -12.64 0.39 7.08
N PHE A 291 -12.32 1.19 8.11
CA PHE A 291 -11.44 0.74 9.20
C PHE A 291 -12.13 -0.29 10.08
N GLU A 292 -13.39 -0.07 10.44
CA GLU A 292 -14.18 -1.06 11.18
C GLU A 292 -14.25 -2.39 10.42
N ALA A 293 -14.55 -2.35 9.14
CA ALA A 293 -14.59 -3.53 8.28
C ALA A 293 -13.22 -4.23 8.18
N ALA A 294 -12.13 -3.48 8.04
CA ALA A 294 -10.77 -4.01 7.99
C ALA A 294 -10.37 -4.72 9.30
N PHE A 295 -10.69 -4.13 10.44
CA PHE A 295 -10.39 -4.72 11.76
C PHE A 295 -11.20 -6.00 11.99
N GLN A 296 -12.48 -6.00 11.64
CA GLN A 296 -13.34 -7.20 11.69
C GLN A 296 -12.84 -8.30 10.72
N ALA A 297 -12.27 -7.92 9.58
CA ALA A 297 -11.66 -8.85 8.63
C ALA A 297 -10.28 -9.35 9.07
N GLY A 298 -9.69 -8.82 10.16
CA GLY A 298 -8.46 -9.30 10.76
C GLY A 298 -7.20 -8.51 10.37
N ALA A 299 -7.32 -7.23 10.01
CA ALA A 299 -6.15 -6.36 9.92
C ALA A 299 -5.46 -6.27 11.29
N THR A 300 -4.14 -6.50 11.31
CA THR A 300 -3.36 -6.62 12.55
C THR A 300 -2.65 -5.34 12.96
N ALA A 301 -2.62 -4.34 12.08
CA ALA A 301 -2.00 -3.06 12.32
C ALA A 301 -2.75 -1.93 11.59
N THR A 302 -2.61 -0.73 12.10
CA THR A 302 -3.03 0.50 11.44
C THR A 302 -1.97 1.58 11.57
N MET A 303 -1.91 2.47 10.57
CA MET A 303 -0.98 3.61 10.55
C MET A 303 -1.75 4.89 10.81
N SER A 304 -1.37 5.62 11.87
CA SER A 304 -1.94 6.93 12.18
C SER A 304 -1.34 8.02 11.29
N TYR A 305 -2.20 8.92 10.78
CA TYR A 305 -1.78 9.93 9.83
C TYR A 305 -1.09 11.13 10.50
N TYR A 306 -0.59 12.04 9.66
CA TYR A 306 0.16 13.24 10.07
C TYR A 306 -0.71 14.40 10.55
N SER A 307 -1.96 14.45 10.11
CA SER A 307 -2.85 15.61 10.26
C SER A 307 -3.42 15.76 11.67
N VAL A 308 -3.99 16.92 11.94
CA VAL A 308 -4.78 17.25 13.14
C VAL A 308 -6.26 17.16 12.77
N MET A 309 -7.08 16.54 13.61
CA MET A 309 -8.54 16.55 13.50
C MET A 309 -9.07 17.85 14.10
N LYS A 310 -9.22 18.92 13.29
CA LYS A 310 -9.36 20.32 13.69
C LYS A 310 -10.45 20.59 14.72
N ASP A 311 -11.59 19.91 14.60
CA ASP A 311 -12.74 20.13 15.49
C ASP A 311 -12.74 19.22 16.72
N TYR A 312 -11.77 18.31 16.82
CA TYR A 312 -11.71 17.29 17.86
C TYR A 312 -10.46 17.38 18.75
N ASP A 313 -9.34 17.90 18.21
CA ASP A 313 -8.08 17.95 18.96
C ASP A 313 -7.19 19.12 18.49
N THR A 314 -6.15 19.42 19.29
CA THR A 314 -5.11 20.44 19.02
C THR A 314 -3.74 19.81 18.75
N VAL A 315 -3.67 18.48 18.57
CA VAL A 315 -2.44 17.76 18.26
C VAL A 315 -2.64 16.80 17.09
N PRO A 316 -1.60 16.43 16.36
CA PRO A 316 -1.70 15.44 15.30
C PRO A 316 -2.22 14.09 15.80
N ILE A 317 -2.86 13.33 14.92
CA ILE A 317 -3.54 12.06 15.23
C ILE A 317 -2.68 11.11 16.06
N SER A 318 -1.38 11.00 15.75
CA SER A 318 -0.46 10.12 16.50
C SER A 318 -0.23 10.56 17.95
N TYR A 319 -0.52 11.81 18.29
CA TYR A 319 -0.38 12.39 19.63
C TYR A 319 -1.71 12.47 20.37
N SER A 320 -2.81 12.21 19.69
CA SER A 320 -4.18 12.44 20.17
C SER A 320 -4.73 11.26 20.97
N ASP A 321 -5.01 11.48 22.25
CA ASP A 321 -5.74 10.52 23.08
C ASP A 321 -7.16 10.27 22.52
N PHE A 322 -7.81 11.30 21.99
CA PHE A 322 -9.11 11.15 21.34
C PHE A 322 -9.03 10.18 20.15
N ALA A 323 -8.11 10.41 19.22
CA ALA A 323 -8.05 9.63 17.99
C ALA A 323 -7.59 8.17 18.25
N VAL A 324 -6.63 7.95 19.15
CA VAL A 324 -6.06 6.61 19.35
C VAL A 324 -6.75 5.86 20.47
N ASN A 325 -6.87 6.42 21.68
CA ASN A 325 -7.50 5.69 22.80
C ASN A 325 -9.03 5.70 22.67
N GLN A 326 -9.68 6.88 22.59
CA GLN A 326 -11.14 6.93 22.65
C GLN A 326 -11.80 6.41 21.37
N LEU A 327 -11.31 6.82 20.18
CA LEU A 327 -11.94 6.45 18.91
C LEU A 327 -11.53 5.05 18.45
N LEU A 328 -10.23 4.72 18.46
CA LEU A 328 -9.72 3.45 17.93
C LEU A 328 -9.83 2.32 18.95
N ARG A 329 -9.28 2.52 20.18
CA ARG A 329 -9.26 1.47 21.20
C ARG A 329 -10.64 1.25 21.83
N ASP A 330 -11.29 2.34 22.31
CA ASP A 330 -12.52 2.22 23.08
C ASP A 330 -13.76 2.05 22.18
N LYS A 331 -13.92 2.88 21.11
CA LYS A 331 -15.11 2.80 20.24
C LYS A 331 -15.03 1.60 19.29
N LEU A 332 -13.91 1.43 18.55
CA LEU A 332 -13.75 0.34 17.57
C LEU A 332 -13.14 -0.95 18.16
N GLN A 333 -12.72 -0.95 19.44
CA GLN A 333 -12.16 -2.12 20.13
C GLN A 333 -10.97 -2.76 19.40
N PHE A 334 -10.16 -1.95 18.71
CA PHE A 334 -9.00 -2.45 17.99
C PHE A 334 -7.84 -2.78 18.93
N ASP A 335 -7.39 -4.04 18.97
CA ASP A 335 -6.26 -4.53 19.80
C ASP A 335 -5.02 -4.88 18.95
N GLY A 336 -4.93 -4.40 17.71
CA GLY A 336 -3.73 -4.53 16.88
C GLY A 336 -2.71 -3.42 17.14
N VAL A 337 -1.61 -3.44 16.37
CA VAL A 337 -0.52 -2.47 16.45
C VAL A 337 -0.96 -1.12 15.86
N VAL A 338 -0.74 -0.03 16.61
CA VAL A 338 -0.82 1.33 16.09
C VAL A 338 0.59 1.83 15.82
N CYS A 339 0.91 2.02 14.54
CA CYS A 339 2.17 2.60 14.10
C CYS A 339 1.96 4.04 13.67
N THR A 340 2.89 4.93 13.98
CA THR A 340 2.89 6.27 13.37
C THR A 340 3.20 6.15 11.88
N ASP A 341 2.73 7.09 11.07
CA ASP A 341 3.30 7.28 9.75
C ASP A 341 4.78 7.73 9.86
N TRP A 342 5.52 7.67 8.73
CA TRP A 342 6.97 7.79 8.71
C TRP A 342 7.46 9.21 8.99
N GLY A 343 8.21 9.36 10.08
CA GLY A 343 8.81 10.64 10.47
C GLY A 343 7.90 11.59 11.23
N VAL A 344 6.74 11.12 11.70
CA VAL A 344 5.77 11.93 12.48
C VAL A 344 6.45 12.69 13.61
N LEU A 345 7.34 12.06 14.37
CA LEU A 345 8.04 12.72 15.49
C LEU A 345 8.97 13.87 15.04
N GLY A 346 9.41 13.85 13.78
CA GLY A 346 10.34 14.85 13.24
C GLY A 346 9.66 16.08 12.65
N PHE A 347 8.73 15.88 11.72
CA PHE A 347 8.16 16.96 10.92
C PHE A 347 6.65 17.18 11.10
N ALA A 348 5.92 16.23 11.67
CA ALA A 348 4.49 16.37 11.91
C ALA A 348 4.18 16.64 13.39
N ALA A 349 4.92 17.54 14.01
CA ALA A 349 4.61 18.04 15.33
C ALA A 349 4.07 19.47 15.16
N TYR A 350 2.75 19.59 15.10
CA TYR A 350 2.03 20.86 14.95
C TYR A 350 1.36 21.24 16.26
N ASP A 351 0.94 22.50 16.35
CA ASP A 351 0.18 23.06 17.46
C ASP A 351 0.84 22.72 18.82
N ASP A 352 0.14 22.11 19.75
CA ASP A 352 0.65 21.82 21.10
C ASP A 352 1.82 20.83 21.10
N ALA A 353 1.95 19.97 20.07
CA ALA A 353 3.09 19.06 19.95
C ALA A 353 4.37 19.75 19.45
N ALA A 354 4.29 20.94 18.86
CA ALA A 354 5.42 21.66 18.32
C ALA A 354 6.43 22.11 19.39
N GLU A 355 5.93 22.44 20.57
CA GLU A 355 6.74 22.92 21.70
C GLU A 355 7.50 21.79 22.42
N LEU A 356 7.19 20.52 22.12
CA LEU A 356 7.82 19.37 22.77
C LEU A 356 9.18 19.03 22.13
N ASP A 357 10.14 18.66 22.97
CA ASP A 357 11.34 17.98 22.51
C ASP A 357 11.02 16.54 22.06
N ILE A 358 12.01 15.83 21.51
CA ILE A 358 11.82 14.49 20.97
C ILE A 358 11.33 13.50 22.05
N ALA A 359 11.82 13.60 23.27
CA ALA A 359 11.39 12.74 24.37
C ALA A 359 9.94 13.01 24.77
N GLY A 360 9.53 14.28 24.84
CA GLY A 360 8.15 14.67 25.06
C GLY A 360 7.21 14.17 23.97
N ARG A 361 7.63 14.21 22.71
CA ARG A 361 6.86 13.69 21.57
C ARG A 361 6.66 12.18 21.66
N TYR A 362 7.72 11.41 21.95
CA TYR A 362 7.59 9.98 22.22
C TYR A 362 6.62 9.70 23.36
N ALA A 363 6.77 10.41 24.49
CA ALA A 363 5.93 10.21 25.68
C ALA A 363 4.46 10.50 25.36
N MET A 364 4.16 11.58 24.64
CA MET A 364 2.79 11.93 24.27
C MET A 364 2.16 10.86 23.37
N CYS A 365 2.85 10.41 22.31
CA CYS A 365 2.36 9.35 21.43
C CYS A 365 2.15 8.02 22.18
N ILE A 366 3.08 7.60 23.03
CA ILE A 366 2.96 6.35 23.82
C ILE A 366 1.75 6.42 24.75
N ASN A 367 1.54 7.56 25.42
CA ASN A 367 0.40 7.76 26.32
C ASN A 367 -0.93 7.83 25.55
N ALA A 368 -0.92 8.38 24.33
CA ALA A 368 -2.07 8.36 23.43
C ALA A 368 -2.43 6.96 22.91
N GLY A 369 -1.58 5.92 23.11
CA GLY A 369 -1.89 4.55 22.71
C GLY A 369 -1.11 4.03 21.50
N VAL A 370 -0.15 4.79 20.98
CA VAL A 370 0.75 4.36 19.88
C VAL A 370 1.69 3.26 20.39
N ASP A 371 1.91 2.24 19.56
CA ASP A 371 2.75 1.08 19.88
C ASP A 371 4.10 1.12 19.15
N GLN A 372 4.16 1.71 17.93
CA GLN A 372 5.33 1.65 17.08
C GLN A 372 5.59 2.97 16.33
N PHE A 373 6.87 3.28 16.08
CA PHE A 373 7.30 4.57 15.52
C PHE A 373 7.99 4.40 14.17
N GLY A 374 7.33 4.82 13.10
CA GLY A 374 7.85 4.79 11.72
C GLY A 374 9.03 5.73 11.51
N ALA A 375 10.05 5.29 10.77
CA ALA A 375 11.30 6.00 10.46
C ALA A 375 12.22 6.30 11.65
N GLN A 376 11.94 5.81 12.86
CA GLN A 376 12.78 6.05 14.03
C GLN A 376 13.87 4.99 14.19
N THR A 377 15.01 5.40 14.78
CA THR A 377 16.18 4.53 15.01
C THR A 377 16.76 4.69 16.40
N ASP A 378 16.05 5.33 17.31
CA ASP A 378 16.51 5.79 18.63
C ASP A 378 15.68 5.20 19.80
N PRO A 379 15.63 3.86 19.97
CA PRO A 379 14.90 3.21 21.06
C PRO A 379 15.42 3.64 22.44
N GLU A 380 16.62 4.18 22.53
CA GLU A 380 17.24 4.68 23.75
C GLU A 380 16.42 5.80 24.41
N VAL A 381 15.67 6.57 23.63
CA VAL A 381 14.76 7.60 24.15
C VAL A 381 13.64 6.95 24.96
N ILE A 382 13.06 5.86 24.45
CA ILE A 382 11.99 5.10 25.15
C ILE A 382 12.54 4.51 26.45
N VAL A 383 13.74 3.91 26.41
CA VAL A 383 14.42 3.37 27.60
C VAL A 383 14.59 4.45 28.67
N GLN A 384 15.03 5.65 28.25
CA GLN A 384 15.23 6.75 29.20
C GLN A 384 13.91 7.25 29.80
N LEU A 385 12.83 7.35 29.01
CA LEU A 385 11.50 7.72 29.51
C LEU A 385 10.97 6.76 30.60
N VAL A 386 11.26 5.46 30.45
CA VAL A 386 10.87 4.47 31.46
C VAL A 386 11.75 4.62 32.72
N ARG A 387 13.06 4.78 32.58
CA ARG A 387 13.99 4.96 33.71
C ARG A 387 13.69 6.22 34.52
N ASP A 388 13.25 7.28 33.85
CA ASP A 388 12.86 8.54 34.48
C ASP A 388 11.44 8.49 35.09
N GLY A 389 10.71 7.37 34.90
CA GLY A 389 9.35 7.17 35.41
C GLY A 389 8.27 7.99 34.68
N VAL A 390 8.57 8.50 33.47
CA VAL A 390 7.61 9.22 32.62
C VAL A 390 6.60 8.25 31.99
N ILE A 391 7.10 7.08 31.57
CA ILE A 391 6.28 5.97 31.03
C ILE A 391 6.50 4.75 31.92
N SER A 392 5.43 4.00 32.20
CA SER A 392 5.56 2.74 32.94
C SER A 392 6.06 1.61 32.03
N GLU A 393 6.83 0.68 32.59
CA GLU A 393 7.25 -0.52 31.84
C GLU A 393 6.04 -1.39 31.44
N ASP A 394 4.96 -1.37 32.23
CA ASP A 394 3.71 -2.08 31.89
C ASP A 394 3.10 -1.55 30.59
N ARG A 395 3.10 -0.21 30.37
CA ARG A 395 2.65 0.37 29.10
C ARG A 395 3.53 -0.06 27.92
N ILE A 396 4.83 -0.18 28.13
CA ILE A 396 5.74 -0.72 27.11
C ILE A 396 5.43 -2.20 26.84
N ASN A 397 5.19 -3.00 27.88
CA ASN A 397 4.83 -4.41 27.72
C ASN A 397 3.55 -4.61 26.90
N GLU A 398 2.53 -3.75 27.03
CA GLU A 398 1.32 -3.80 26.20
C GLU A 398 1.64 -3.62 24.70
N SER A 399 2.44 -2.61 24.35
CA SER A 399 2.86 -2.38 22.97
C SER A 399 3.67 -3.55 22.42
N VAL A 400 4.66 -4.03 23.19
CA VAL A 400 5.54 -5.12 22.78
C VAL A 400 4.76 -6.43 22.56
N LYS A 401 3.76 -6.73 23.41
CA LYS A 401 2.89 -7.88 23.22
C LYS A 401 2.12 -7.82 21.90
N ARG A 402 1.53 -6.67 21.54
CA ARG A 402 0.85 -6.48 20.25
C ARG A 402 1.81 -6.69 19.08
N ILE A 403 3.00 -6.11 19.16
CA ILE A 403 4.02 -6.22 18.12
C ILE A 403 4.51 -7.66 17.96
N LEU A 404 4.83 -8.35 19.06
CA LEU A 404 5.36 -9.71 19.01
C LEU A 404 4.33 -10.78 18.61
N ARG A 405 3.03 -10.55 18.77
CA ARG A 405 2.02 -11.45 18.18
C ARG A 405 2.21 -11.64 16.68
N GLN A 406 2.67 -10.61 15.96
CA GLN A 406 2.81 -10.61 14.51
C GLN A 406 3.81 -11.67 13.98
N PRO A 407 5.08 -11.76 14.42
CA PRO A 407 5.99 -12.79 13.96
C PRO A 407 5.58 -14.21 14.37
N PHE A 408 4.84 -14.39 15.50
CA PHE A 408 4.26 -15.68 15.84
C PHE A 408 3.13 -16.08 14.88
N MET A 409 2.24 -15.14 14.53
CA MET A 409 1.17 -15.38 13.54
C MET A 409 1.75 -15.76 12.17
N LEU A 410 2.88 -15.19 11.80
CA LEU A 410 3.57 -15.45 10.53
C LEU A 410 4.36 -16.78 10.51
N GLY A 411 4.50 -17.48 11.64
CA GLY A 411 5.31 -18.69 11.76
C GLY A 411 6.82 -18.45 11.66
N LEU A 412 7.28 -17.20 11.88
CA LEU A 412 8.71 -16.85 11.74
C LEU A 412 9.58 -17.39 12.88
N PHE A 413 9.02 -17.70 14.03
CA PHE A 413 9.74 -18.34 15.13
C PHE A 413 10.09 -19.80 14.80
N GLU A 414 9.32 -20.45 13.94
CA GLU A 414 9.57 -21.80 13.43
C GLU A 414 10.48 -21.77 12.21
N ASN A 415 10.16 -20.91 11.22
CA ASN A 415 10.97 -20.77 9.99
C ASN A 415 10.92 -19.33 9.44
N PRO A 416 11.95 -18.50 9.65
CA PRO A 416 12.03 -17.16 9.08
C PRO A 416 12.65 -17.13 7.67
N TYR A 417 13.08 -18.26 7.12
CA TYR A 417 13.84 -18.36 5.88
C TYR A 417 12.96 -18.63 4.67
N VAL A 418 13.42 -18.19 3.51
CA VAL A 418 12.75 -18.37 2.22
C VAL A 418 13.67 -19.06 1.21
N ASP A 419 13.05 -19.78 0.25
CA ASP A 419 13.78 -20.44 -0.84
C ASP A 419 14.16 -19.43 -1.92
N THR A 420 15.43 -19.11 -2.02
CA THR A 420 15.98 -18.14 -2.97
C THR A 420 15.79 -18.55 -4.43
N MET A 421 15.73 -19.86 -4.72
CA MET A 421 15.50 -20.36 -6.08
C MET A 421 14.04 -20.32 -6.48
N ALA A 422 13.13 -20.59 -5.53
CA ALA A 422 11.70 -20.49 -5.76
C ALA A 422 11.25 -19.05 -6.00
N ALA A 423 11.86 -18.07 -5.34
CA ALA A 423 11.54 -16.65 -5.47
C ALA A 423 11.51 -16.17 -6.93
N ALA A 424 12.51 -16.56 -7.73
CA ALA A 424 12.60 -16.16 -9.13
C ALA A 424 11.49 -16.75 -10.03
N ASN A 425 10.87 -17.86 -9.61
CA ASN A 425 9.79 -18.51 -10.36
C ASN A 425 8.40 -18.03 -9.90
N ILE A 426 8.29 -17.53 -8.68
CA ILE A 426 7.03 -17.07 -8.09
C ILE A 426 6.71 -15.64 -8.56
N LEU A 427 7.69 -14.72 -8.44
CA LEU A 427 7.53 -13.35 -8.84
C LEU A 427 7.31 -13.25 -10.35
N GLN A 428 6.29 -12.50 -10.77
CA GLN A 428 5.92 -12.34 -12.17
C GLN A 428 5.65 -13.67 -12.90
N SER A 429 5.12 -14.70 -12.21
CA SER A 429 4.68 -15.91 -12.88
C SER A 429 3.66 -15.60 -13.98
N ALA A 430 3.56 -16.44 -15.01
CA ALA A 430 2.61 -16.23 -16.10
C ALA A 430 1.15 -16.13 -15.60
N GLU A 431 0.80 -16.86 -14.54
CA GLU A 431 -0.51 -16.80 -13.87
C GLU A 431 -0.72 -15.43 -13.25
N HIS A 432 0.22 -14.93 -12.45
CA HIS A 432 0.11 -13.64 -11.77
C HIS A 432 0.05 -12.46 -12.77
N GLN A 433 0.87 -12.52 -13.83
CA GLN A 433 0.83 -11.51 -14.90
C GLN A 433 -0.50 -11.53 -15.67
N ALA A 434 -1.08 -12.71 -15.93
CA ALA A 434 -2.36 -12.81 -16.62
C ALA A 434 -3.51 -12.22 -15.78
N LEU A 435 -3.54 -12.48 -14.46
CA LEU A 435 -4.51 -11.90 -13.54
C LEU A 435 -4.37 -10.38 -13.46
N GLY A 436 -3.14 -9.87 -13.33
CA GLY A 436 -2.88 -8.45 -13.31
C GLY A 436 -3.27 -7.75 -14.62
N TYR A 437 -3.04 -8.40 -15.77
CA TYR A 437 -3.45 -7.89 -17.06
C TYR A 437 -4.98 -7.87 -17.23
N GLN A 438 -5.67 -8.91 -16.76
CA GLN A 438 -7.13 -8.91 -16.71
C GLN A 438 -7.66 -7.75 -15.86
N ALA A 439 -7.06 -7.50 -14.69
CA ALA A 439 -7.45 -6.37 -13.86
C ALA A 439 -7.25 -5.03 -14.56
N GLN A 440 -6.16 -4.86 -15.32
CA GLN A 440 -5.92 -3.65 -16.11
C GLN A 440 -7.00 -3.46 -17.19
N LEU A 441 -7.39 -4.51 -17.90
CA LEU A 441 -8.47 -4.45 -18.90
C LEU A 441 -9.81 -4.07 -18.27
N GLU A 442 -10.16 -4.70 -17.15
CA GLU A 442 -11.42 -4.47 -16.43
C GLU A 442 -11.47 -3.08 -15.76
N SER A 443 -10.32 -2.46 -15.47
CA SER A 443 -10.24 -1.15 -14.81
C SER A 443 -10.46 0.05 -15.72
N ILE A 444 -10.31 -0.12 -17.05
CA ILE A 444 -10.42 0.98 -18.01
C ILE A 444 -11.89 1.44 -18.09
N VAL A 445 -12.10 2.74 -17.81
CA VAL A 445 -13.43 3.35 -17.85
C VAL A 445 -13.60 4.16 -19.13
N MET A 446 -14.57 3.81 -19.98
CA MET A 446 -14.92 4.59 -21.16
C MET A 446 -15.93 5.68 -20.78
N LEU A 447 -15.55 6.95 -20.95
CA LEU A 447 -16.40 8.10 -20.66
C LEU A 447 -17.25 8.51 -21.87
N SER A 448 -16.70 8.44 -23.09
CA SER A 448 -17.42 8.80 -24.31
C SER A 448 -17.01 7.92 -25.49
N ASN A 449 -17.91 7.82 -26.48
CA ASN A 449 -17.68 7.18 -27.76
C ASN A 449 -18.68 7.76 -28.77
N ASP A 450 -18.21 8.41 -29.82
CA ASP A 450 -19.04 8.99 -30.90
C ASP A 450 -19.56 7.92 -31.91
N GLY A 451 -19.25 6.66 -31.68
CA GLY A 451 -19.54 5.52 -32.55
C GLY A 451 -18.36 5.08 -33.39
N THR A 452 -17.19 5.70 -33.24
CA THR A 452 -15.95 5.32 -33.94
C THR A 452 -15.34 4.03 -33.34
N LEU A 453 -15.50 3.80 -32.03
CA LEU A 453 -14.95 2.64 -31.36
C LEU A 453 -15.95 1.49 -31.24
N PRO A 454 -15.53 0.21 -31.31
CA PRO A 454 -14.13 -0.23 -31.43
C PRO A 454 -13.59 -0.02 -32.87
N PHE A 455 -12.30 0.33 -32.97
CA PHE A 455 -11.66 0.60 -34.25
C PHE A 455 -11.09 -0.68 -34.88
N ALA A 456 -11.18 -0.82 -36.19
CA ALA A 456 -10.69 -2.02 -36.88
C ALA A 456 -9.16 -1.97 -37.09
N GLU A 457 -8.45 -3.05 -36.82
CA GLU A 457 -7.00 -3.20 -37.09
C GLU A 457 -6.67 -3.24 -38.58
N VAL A 458 -7.63 -3.69 -39.40
CA VAL A 458 -7.50 -3.79 -40.85
C VAL A 458 -8.58 -2.95 -41.52
N ARG A 459 -8.20 -2.17 -42.45
CA ARG A 459 -9.08 -1.32 -43.28
C ARG A 459 -9.04 -1.72 -44.74
N ILE A 460 -10.11 -1.42 -45.46
CA ILE A 460 -10.13 -1.53 -46.92
C ILE A 460 -9.75 -0.18 -47.51
N ASP A 461 -8.71 -0.17 -48.27
CA ASP A 461 -8.31 1.02 -49.00
C ASP A 461 -9.37 1.40 -50.02
N ALA A 462 -9.84 2.66 -50.00
CA ALA A 462 -10.97 3.12 -50.76
C ALA A 462 -10.68 3.20 -52.28
N GLU A 463 -9.41 3.39 -52.68
CA GLU A 463 -9.00 3.54 -54.07
C GLU A 463 -8.70 2.18 -54.72
N THR A 464 -8.02 1.31 -53.98
CA THR A 464 -7.52 0.04 -54.51
C THR A 464 -8.40 -1.15 -54.19
N GLY A 465 -9.28 -1.04 -53.18
CA GLY A 465 -10.05 -2.16 -52.62
C GLY A 465 -9.22 -3.19 -51.87
N ALA A 466 -7.93 -2.93 -51.64
CA ALA A 466 -7.02 -3.84 -50.94
C ALA A 466 -7.13 -3.69 -49.44
N ALA A 467 -7.00 -4.79 -48.73
CA ALA A 467 -6.87 -4.77 -47.25
C ALA A 467 -5.47 -4.22 -46.85
N ARG A 468 -5.45 -3.30 -45.94
CA ARG A 468 -4.22 -2.74 -45.35
C ARG A 468 -4.36 -2.64 -43.83
N LYS A 469 -3.22 -2.58 -43.12
CA LYS A 469 -3.21 -2.27 -41.69
C LYS A 469 -3.72 -0.84 -41.48
N THR A 470 -4.38 -0.64 -40.33
CA THR A 470 -4.74 0.70 -39.84
C THR A 470 -3.46 1.48 -39.57
N ARG A 471 -3.41 2.74 -40.03
CA ARG A 471 -2.34 3.68 -39.70
C ARG A 471 -2.68 4.40 -38.41
N ILE A 472 -1.74 4.35 -37.47
CA ILE A 472 -1.94 4.82 -36.09
C ILE A 472 -0.93 5.92 -35.78
N PHE A 473 -1.41 7.09 -35.39
CA PHE A 473 -0.59 8.10 -34.72
C PHE A 473 -0.70 7.89 -33.20
N VAL A 474 0.41 7.90 -32.48
CA VAL A 474 0.42 7.78 -31.03
C VAL A 474 1.16 8.94 -30.38
N SER A 475 0.66 9.37 -29.21
CA SER A 475 1.31 10.35 -28.33
C SER A 475 1.20 9.89 -26.87
N GLY A 476 2.30 9.99 -26.12
CA GLY A 476 2.32 9.55 -24.71
C GLY A 476 2.31 8.04 -24.50
N MET A 477 2.61 7.26 -25.57
CA MET A 477 2.62 5.80 -25.59
C MET A 477 3.89 5.29 -26.26
N GLU A 478 4.25 4.02 -25.99
CA GLU A 478 5.38 3.35 -26.65
C GLU A 478 5.00 2.93 -28.08
N PRO A 479 5.58 3.54 -29.14
CA PRO A 479 5.22 3.24 -30.53
C PRO A 479 5.41 1.76 -30.91
N LYS A 480 6.38 1.09 -30.29
CA LYS A 480 6.64 -0.33 -30.51
C LYS A 480 5.46 -1.20 -30.09
N ILE A 481 4.80 -0.86 -28.99
CA ILE A 481 3.60 -1.56 -28.53
C ILE A 481 2.45 -1.32 -29.50
N ALA A 482 2.20 -0.07 -29.87
CA ALA A 482 1.14 0.27 -30.82
C ALA A 482 1.33 -0.37 -32.20
N SER A 483 2.57 -0.64 -32.62
CA SER A 483 2.88 -1.32 -33.91
C SER A 483 2.35 -2.76 -34.00
N LEU A 484 1.96 -3.37 -32.87
CA LEU A 484 1.30 -4.68 -32.85
C LEU A 484 -0.15 -4.62 -33.36
N TYR A 485 -0.76 -3.43 -33.39
CA TYR A 485 -2.15 -3.19 -33.78
C TYR A 485 -2.30 -2.56 -35.18
N GLY A 486 -1.26 -1.90 -35.69
CA GLY A 486 -1.32 -1.24 -36.98
C GLY A 486 0.05 -0.79 -37.48
N GLU A 487 0.04 0.10 -38.46
CA GLU A 487 1.21 0.79 -39.01
C GLU A 487 1.35 2.13 -38.28
N ILE A 488 2.50 2.40 -37.69
CA ILE A 488 2.75 3.67 -37.01
C ILE A 488 3.14 4.74 -38.03
N VAL A 489 2.52 5.92 -37.90
CA VAL A 489 2.84 7.12 -38.69
C VAL A 489 3.23 8.26 -37.76
N ASP A 490 4.14 9.10 -38.20
CA ASP A 490 4.66 10.24 -37.44
C ASP A 490 3.81 11.51 -37.58
N ASP A 491 3.02 11.60 -38.63
CA ASP A 491 2.14 12.74 -38.93
C ASP A 491 0.67 12.32 -38.72
N PRO A 492 -0.08 12.98 -37.85
CA PRO A 492 -1.49 12.65 -37.61
C PRO A 492 -2.36 12.82 -38.86
N THR A 493 -1.96 13.65 -39.85
CA THR A 493 -2.68 13.80 -41.11
C THR A 493 -2.63 12.55 -42.00
N GLU A 494 -1.68 11.64 -41.76
CA GLU A 494 -1.54 10.36 -42.46
C GLU A 494 -2.22 9.22 -41.75
N ALA A 495 -2.69 9.44 -40.51
CA ALA A 495 -3.27 8.40 -39.65
C ALA A 495 -4.74 8.14 -39.99
N ASP A 496 -5.18 6.92 -39.75
CA ASP A 496 -6.61 6.55 -39.73
C ASP A 496 -7.24 6.79 -38.33
N ILE A 497 -6.40 6.76 -37.30
CA ILE A 497 -6.76 7.03 -35.90
C ILE A 497 -5.56 7.61 -35.16
N ALA A 498 -5.80 8.58 -34.31
CA ALA A 498 -4.83 9.08 -33.34
C ALA A 498 -5.20 8.58 -31.94
N ILE A 499 -4.22 8.09 -31.19
CA ILE A 499 -4.40 7.62 -29.80
C ILE A 499 -3.42 8.39 -28.91
N MET A 500 -3.99 9.18 -28.00
CA MET A 500 -3.23 10.05 -27.11
C MET A 500 -3.41 9.58 -25.67
N ARG A 501 -2.31 9.32 -24.99
CA ARG A 501 -2.30 9.03 -23.55
C ARG A 501 -1.72 10.24 -22.81
N VAL A 502 -2.46 10.78 -21.87
CA VAL A 502 -2.14 12.03 -21.19
C VAL A 502 -2.31 11.90 -19.68
N ALA A 503 -1.53 12.65 -18.90
CA ALA A 503 -1.74 12.75 -17.46
C ALA A 503 -2.90 13.71 -17.17
N ALA A 504 -3.72 13.37 -16.18
CA ALA A 504 -4.84 14.19 -15.73
C ALA A 504 -4.38 15.53 -15.16
N VAL A 505 -3.45 15.49 -14.22
CA VAL A 505 -2.87 16.68 -13.57
C VAL A 505 -1.39 16.40 -13.31
N SER A 506 -0.52 17.38 -13.48
CA SER A 506 0.85 17.34 -12.99
C SER A 506 0.86 17.84 -11.55
N GLY A 507 0.50 16.99 -10.59
CA GLY A 507 0.34 17.40 -9.21
C GLY A 507 1.36 16.83 -8.27
N GLY A 508 1.72 17.57 -7.24
CA GLY A 508 2.49 17.12 -6.10
C GLY A 508 1.64 16.15 -5.25
N GLY A 509 2.17 14.98 -4.97
CA GLY A 509 1.54 13.98 -4.10
C GLY A 509 2.04 14.06 -2.66
N GLY A 510 2.45 15.24 -2.15
CA GLY A 510 3.00 15.42 -0.82
C GLY A 510 2.03 16.10 0.16
N MET A 511 2.23 15.90 1.46
CA MET A 511 1.61 16.73 2.48
C MET A 511 2.02 18.19 2.30
N GLY A 512 1.05 19.10 2.33
CA GLY A 512 1.26 20.54 2.20
C GLY A 512 1.41 21.03 0.76
N ASP A 513 1.43 20.16 -0.24
CA ASP A 513 1.32 20.50 -1.64
C ASP A 513 -0.17 20.48 -2.07
N GLY A 514 -1.03 21.19 -1.34
CA GLY A 514 -2.43 21.34 -1.65
C GLY A 514 -2.59 21.83 -3.09
N GLY A 515 -2.81 20.90 -4.00
CA GLY A 515 -3.20 21.21 -5.36
C GLY A 515 -4.61 21.75 -5.35
N SER A 516 -4.79 23.01 -4.99
CA SER A 516 -6.08 23.67 -5.02
C SER A 516 -6.70 23.74 -6.42
N ASP A 517 -5.89 23.61 -7.48
CA ASP A 517 -6.34 23.65 -8.86
C ASP A 517 -6.16 22.27 -9.53
N ILE A 518 -7.28 21.56 -9.73
CA ILE A 518 -7.33 20.27 -10.41
C ILE A 518 -7.87 20.36 -11.83
N LYS A 519 -7.79 21.53 -12.45
CA LYS A 519 -8.14 21.71 -13.87
C LYS A 519 -7.25 20.88 -14.78
N PHE A 520 -7.87 20.36 -15.83
CA PHE A 520 -7.13 19.69 -16.90
C PHE A 520 -6.10 20.66 -17.52
N PRO A 521 -4.83 20.26 -17.73
CA PRO A 521 -3.80 21.18 -18.20
C PRO A 521 -4.11 21.79 -19.57
N ALA A 522 -4.09 23.12 -19.67
CA ALA A 522 -4.39 23.83 -20.92
C ALA A 522 -3.42 23.47 -22.06
N GLU A 523 -2.17 23.20 -21.75
CA GLU A 523 -1.16 22.74 -22.73
C GLU A 523 -1.48 21.35 -23.28
N THR A 524 -1.99 20.45 -22.43
CA THR A 524 -2.44 19.12 -22.84
C THR A 524 -3.68 19.24 -23.76
N MET A 525 -4.64 20.10 -23.39
CA MET A 525 -5.81 20.37 -24.23
C MET A 525 -5.40 20.96 -25.58
N ALA A 526 -4.46 21.90 -25.62
CA ALA A 526 -3.95 22.47 -26.87
C ALA A 526 -3.29 21.40 -27.78
N LEU A 527 -2.58 20.44 -27.20
CA LEU A 527 -1.99 19.32 -27.96
C LEU A 527 -3.09 18.42 -28.57
N ILE A 528 -4.12 18.08 -27.80
CA ILE A 528 -5.27 17.28 -28.23
C ILE A 528 -5.97 18.03 -29.39
N SER A 529 -6.25 19.33 -29.20
CA SER A 529 -6.89 20.18 -30.22
C SER A 529 -6.08 20.24 -31.53
N ALA A 530 -4.75 20.31 -31.44
CA ALA A 530 -3.88 20.31 -32.61
C ALA A 530 -3.97 19.00 -33.42
N VAL A 531 -4.02 17.85 -32.73
CA VAL A 531 -4.16 16.54 -33.39
C VAL A 531 -5.57 16.36 -33.96
N ALA A 532 -6.61 16.60 -33.18
CA ALA A 532 -8.01 16.49 -33.61
C ALA A 532 -8.35 17.46 -34.75
N GLY A 533 -7.75 18.67 -34.74
CA GLY A 533 -7.88 19.68 -35.79
C GLY A 533 -7.37 19.24 -37.17
N THR A 534 -6.61 18.16 -37.26
CA THR A 534 -6.23 17.55 -38.56
C THR A 534 -7.39 16.76 -39.20
N GLY A 535 -8.46 16.50 -38.46
CA GLY A 535 -9.61 15.72 -38.89
C GLY A 535 -9.47 14.21 -38.68
N VAL A 536 -8.37 13.75 -38.04
CA VAL A 536 -8.21 12.36 -37.70
C VAL A 536 -9.07 12.03 -36.45
N PRO A 537 -9.82 10.90 -36.42
CA PRO A 537 -10.49 10.44 -35.22
C PRO A 537 -9.49 10.30 -34.08
N THR A 538 -9.70 11.05 -33.00
CA THR A 538 -8.73 11.13 -31.89
C THR A 538 -9.31 10.48 -30.64
N VAL A 539 -8.60 9.49 -30.10
CA VAL A 539 -8.92 8.82 -28.85
C VAL A 539 -8.01 9.34 -27.75
N VAL A 540 -8.57 9.66 -26.60
CA VAL A 540 -7.83 10.20 -25.46
C VAL A 540 -7.96 9.28 -24.25
N GLY A 541 -6.83 8.77 -23.77
CA GLY A 541 -6.72 8.06 -22.49
C GLY A 541 -6.10 8.98 -21.42
N ILE A 542 -6.80 9.19 -20.31
CA ILE A 542 -6.44 10.12 -19.25
C ILE A 542 -6.01 9.33 -18.03
N ASP A 543 -4.72 9.40 -17.67
CA ASP A 543 -4.19 8.76 -16.47
C ASP A 543 -4.48 9.60 -15.21
N ILE A 544 -5.27 9.05 -14.29
CA ILE A 544 -5.49 9.61 -12.95
C ILE A 544 -4.52 8.92 -11.98
N SER A 545 -3.51 9.67 -11.53
CA SER A 545 -2.42 9.14 -10.68
C SER A 545 -2.22 9.92 -9.37
N SER A 546 -3.10 10.88 -9.06
CA SER A 546 -3.00 11.76 -7.87
C SER A 546 -4.42 12.20 -7.43
N SER A 547 -4.68 13.51 -7.38
CA SER A 547 -6.02 14.09 -7.23
C SER A 547 -6.94 13.74 -8.40
N LEU A 548 -8.23 14.02 -8.28
CA LEU A 548 -9.14 13.98 -9.42
C LEU A 548 -8.85 15.12 -10.40
N VAL A 549 -9.69 15.27 -11.41
CA VAL A 549 -9.49 16.27 -12.47
C VAL A 549 -10.83 16.85 -12.93
N VAL A 550 -10.87 18.15 -13.16
CA VAL A 550 -11.97 18.84 -13.85
C VAL A 550 -11.67 18.81 -15.36
N LEU A 551 -12.43 18.00 -16.10
CA LEU A 551 -12.27 17.84 -17.54
C LEU A 551 -13.09 18.90 -18.29
N PRO A 552 -12.52 19.59 -19.32
CA PRO A 552 -13.28 20.55 -20.12
C PRO A 552 -14.25 19.86 -21.09
N GLU A 553 -15.42 20.43 -21.32
CA GLU A 553 -16.40 19.93 -22.30
C GLU A 553 -15.80 19.81 -23.71
N GLU A 554 -14.95 20.75 -24.09
CA GLU A 554 -14.23 20.77 -25.37
C GLU A 554 -13.47 19.47 -25.66
N LEU A 555 -12.99 18.77 -24.62
CA LEU A 555 -12.32 17.48 -24.77
C LEU A 555 -13.23 16.45 -25.45
N PHE A 556 -14.50 16.39 -25.01
CA PHE A 556 -15.48 15.43 -25.54
C PHE A 556 -15.98 15.81 -26.93
N GLU A 557 -16.01 17.11 -27.25
CA GLU A 557 -16.36 17.60 -28.61
C GLU A 557 -15.28 17.24 -29.62
N GLN A 558 -14.01 17.16 -29.22
CA GLN A 558 -12.85 16.93 -30.09
C GLN A 558 -12.38 15.47 -30.12
N SER A 559 -12.84 14.63 -29.21
CA SER A 559 -12.43 13.22 -29.12
C SER A 559 -13.49 12.28 -29.70
N ALA A 560 -13.03 11.29 -30.47
CA ALA A 560 -13.88 10.16 -30.91
C ALA A 560 -14.19 9.17 -29.77
N GLY A 561 -13.35 9.15 -28.75
CA GLY A 561 -13.55 8.38 -27.52
C GLY A 561 -12.62 8.83 -26.41
N THR A 562 -13.12 8.87 -25.19
CA THR A 562 -12.36 9.29 -23.99
C THR A 562 -12.40 8.20 -22.93
N PHE A 563 -11.24 7.93 -22.35
CA PHE A 563 -11.07 6.92 -21.30
C PHE A 563 -10.39 7.48 -20.06
N VAL A 564 -10.78 7.00 -18.89
CA VAL A 564 -10.00 7.13 -17.64
C VAL A 564 -9.17 5.87 -17.46
N LEU A 565 -7.91 6.06 -17.14
CA LEU A 565 -6.91 5.03 -16.93
C LEU A 565 -6.36 5.11 -15.51
N PHE A 566 -6.08 3.95 -14.91
CA PHE A 566 -5.56 3.82 -13.56
C PHE A 566 -4.30 2.94 -13.58
N ASP A 567 -3.16 3.53 -13.94
CA ASP A 567 -1.89 2.82 -14.01
C ASP A 567 -1.97 1.50 -14.81
N VAL A 568 -2.36 1.59 -16.08
CA VAL A 568 -2.45 0.44 -17.00
C VAL A 568 -1.34 0.48 -18.05
N LEU A 569 -0.99 -0.67 -18.59
CA LEU A 569 -0.05 -0.77 -19.73
C LEU A 569 -0.70 -0.28 -21.03
N ASP A 570 0.11 0.19 -21.97
CA ASP A 570 -0.35 0.70 -23.28
C ASP A 570 -1.16 -0.35 -24.06
N ASN A 571 -0.75 -1.62 -23.99
CA ASN A 571 -1.47 -2.70 -24.67
C ASN A 571 -2.88 -2.92 -24.10
N ALA A 572 -3.12 -2.65 -22.81
CA ALA A 572 -4.46 -2.77 -22.25
C ALA A 572 -5.42 -1.71 -22.84
N LEU A 573 -4.98 -0.45 -22.95
CA LEU A 573 -5.76 0.59 -23.64
C LEU A 573 -5.99 0.23 -25.11
N LEU A 574 -4.97 -0.24 -25.81
CA LEU A 574 -5.06 -0.63 -27.21
C LEU A 574 -6.00 -1.82 -27.44
N ASP A 575 -5.99 -2.82 -26.56
CA ASP A 575 -6.93 -3.95 -26.63
C ASP A 575 -8.38 -3.47 -26.50
N VAL A 576 -8.64 -2.46 -25.68
CA VAL A 576 -9.97 -1.83 -25.59
C VAL A 576 -10.27 -1.04 -26.88
N VAL A 577 -9.39 -0.12 -27.31
CA VAL A 577 -9.62 0.73 -28.49
C VAL A 577 -9.90 -0.10 -29.75
N PHE A 578 -9.19 -1.22 -29.92
CA PHE A 578 -9.35 -2.11 -31.09
C PHE A 578 -10.37 -3.24 -30.88
N GLY A 579 -11.13 -3.22 -29.78
CA GLY A 579 -12.23 -4.15 -29.52
C GLY A 579 -11.83 -5.57 -29.20
N ARG A 580 -10.58 -5.82 -28.82
CA ARG A 580 -10.14 -7.11 -28.28
C ARG A 580 -10.70 -7.36 -26.88
N PHE A 581 -11.03 -6.28 -26.16
CA PHE A 581 -11.73 -6.31 -24.89
C PHE A 581 -12.83 -5.24 -24.86
N ASN A 582 -14.04 -5.60 -24.40
CA ASN A 582 -15.13 -4.65 -24.21
C ASN A 582 -14.97 -3.95 -22.85
N PRO A 583 -14.88 -2.60 -22.77
CA PRO A 583 -14.70 -1.92 -21.50
C PRO A 583 -15.88 -2.18 -20.56
N VAL A 584 -15.56 -2.45 -19.29
CA VAL A 584 -16.54 -2.74 -18.24
C VAL A 584 -16.31 -1.88 -16.99
N GLY A 585 -15.21 -1.13 -16.94
CA GLY A 585 -14.81 -0.30 -15.82
C GLY A 585 -15.87 0.73 -15.43
N ARG A 586 -15.93 1.05 -14.13
CA ARG A 586 -16.88 2.02 -13.55
C ARG A 586 -16.12 3.02 -12.68
N LEU A 587 -16.45 4.30 -12.80
CA LEU A 587 -15.84 5.32 -11.96
C LEU A 587 -16.06 5.01 -10.47
N PRO A 588 -15.01 4.96 -9.66
CA PRO A 588 -15.15 4.78 -8.21
C PRO A 588 -15.35 6.10 -7.44
N PHE A 589 -15.65 7.18 -8.15
CA PHE A 589 -15.87 8.54 -7.67
C PHE A 589 -16.73 9.33 -8.66
N GLU A 590 -17.26 10.47 -8.23
CA GLU A 590 -17.81 11.48 -9.13
C GLU A 590 -16.69 12.29 -9.79
N LEU A 591 -16.82 12.63 -11.09
CA LEU A 591 -15.96 13.60 -11.73
C LEU A 591 -16.61 14.98 -11.70
N PRO A 592 -15.98 15.99 -11.06
CA PRO A 592 -16.57 17.31 -10.95
C PRO A 592 -16.64 18.02 -12.31
N SER A 593 -17.70 18.80 -12.52
CA SER A 593 -17.93 19.55 -13.75
C SER A 593 -17.11 20.85 -13.83
N SER A 594 -16.77 21.44 -12.67
CA SER A 594 -16.05 22.72 -12.60
C SER A 594 -15.31 22.87 -11.27
N MET A 595 -14.39 23.83 -11.20
CA MET A 595 -13.75 24.19 -9.91
C MET A 595 -14.75 24.81 -8.95
N GLU A 596 -15.73 25.53 -9.44
CA GLU A 596 -16.82 26.08 -8.61
C GLU A 596 -17.65 24.97 -7.95
N ALA A 597 -17.88 23.85 -8.65
CA ALA A 597 -18.51 22.66 -8.08
C ALA A 597 -17.63 22.03 -6.99
N VAL A 598 -16.31 21.92 -7.23
CA VAL A 598 -15.34 21.43 -6.25
C VAL A 598 -15.29 22.30 -4.99
N GLU A 599 -15.28 23.65 -5.16
CA GLU A 599 -15.23 24.60 -4.04
C GLU A 599 -16.54 24.63 -3.22
N ALA A 600 -17.63 24.13 -3.80
CA ALA A 600 -18.94 24.07 -3.14
C ALA A 600 -19.16 22.78 -2.34
N GLN A 601 -18.31 21.76 -2.52
CA GLN A 601 -18.38 20.50 -1.78
C GLN A 601 -17.97 20.67 -0.31
N LEU A 602 -18.53 19.81 0.55
CA LEU A 602 -18.05 19.64 1.91
C LEU A 602 -16.97 18.54 1.91
N GLU A 603 -15.85 18.82 2.52
CA GLU A 603 -14.65 17.94 2.45
C GLU A 603 -14.91 16.51 2.95
N ASP A 604 -15.87 16.31 3.85
CA ASP A 604 -16.18 15.03 4.47
C ASP A 604 -17.42 14.32 3.92
N VAL A 605 -18.09 14.91 2.91
CA VAL A 605 -19.37 14.39 2.37
C VAL A 605 -19.15 13.76 1.00
N PRO A 606 -19.50 12.47 0.82
CA PRO A 606 -19.42 11.82 -0.51
C PRO A 606 -20.60 12.24 -1.39
N PHE A 607 -20.43 12.15 -2.71
CA PHE A 607 -21.50 12.36 -3.70
C PHE A 607 -22.24 13.69 -3.58
N ASP A 608 -21.55 14.74 -3.18
CA ASP A 608 -22.12 16.08 -3.04
C ASP A 608 -21.67 17.09 -4.12
N THR A 609 -21.00 16.58 -5.17
CA THR A 609 -20.65 17.38 -6.33
C THR A 609 -21.90 17.98 -6.99
N VAL A 610 -21.95 19.30 -7.09
CA VAL A 610 -23.06 19.97 -7.81
C VAL A 610 -22.93 19.73 -9.30
N ASP A 611 -23.95 19.13 -9.92
CA ASP A 611 -23.98 18.79 -11.36
C ASP A 611 -22.68 18.09 -11.83
N PRO A 612 -22.35 16.87 -11.33
CA PRO A 612 -21.12 16.20 -11.70
C PRO A 612 -21.04 15.96 -13.20
N LEU A 613 -19.87 16.12 -13.79
CA LEU A 613 -19.64 15.80 -15.21
C LEU A 613 -19.95 14.33 -15.50
N PHE A 614 -19.57 13.45 -14.57
CA PHE A 614 -19.95 12.03 -14.56
C PHE A 614 -20.23 11.59 -13.13
N GLU A 615 -21.36 10.91 -12.96
CA GLU A 615 -21.78 10.36 -11.68
C GLU A 615 -20.91 9.16 -11.26
N TYR A 616 -20.85 8.87 -9.96
CA TYR A 616 -20.30 7.65 -9.42
C TYR A 616 -20.88 6.41 -10.12
N GLY A 617 -20.03 5.46 -10.46
CA GLY A 617 -20.42 4.24 -11.15
C GLY A 617 -20.65 4.39 -12.65
N PHE A 618 -20.39 5.57 -13.23
CA PHE A 618 -20.47 5.77 -14.67
C PHE A 618 -19.40 4.97 -15.42
N GLY A 619 -19.73 4.52 -16.62
CA GLY A 619 -18.84 3.86 -17.57
C GLY A 619 -19.65 3.28 -18.73
N LEU A 620 -19.14 3.42 -19.95
CA LEU A 620 -19.74 2.89 -21.17
C LEU A 620 -19.14 1.54 -21.57
N SER A 621 -19.86 0.83 -22.43
CA SER A 621 -19.43 -0.41 -23.10
C SER A 621 -19.82 -0.35 -24.57
N TYR A 622 -19.20 -1.16 -25.44
CA TYR A 622 -19.54 -1.28 -26.86
C TYR A 622 -20.89 -1.93 -27.08
#